data_8efa8706daf0138eb7e53928ed40ee93
#
_entry.id   8efa8706daf0138eb7e53928ed40ee93
#
_cell.length_a   1.000
_cell.length_b   1.000
_cell.length_c   1.000
_cell.angle_alpha   90.00
_cell.angle_beta   90.00
_cell.angle_gamma   90.00
#
_symmetry.space_group_name_H-M   'P 1'
#
loop_
_entity.id
_entity.type
_entity.pdbx_description
1 polymer ?
#
loop_
_entity_poly.entity_id
_entity_poly.type
_entity_poly.pdbx_seq_one_letter_code
_entity_poly.pdbx_strand_id
1 'polypeptide(L)'
;MASAASESTLKYLESRSIPEPNSGCILWLQFVDRWGYGIGTRDCVRWPAHRLAWIAERGPIPTGLKVCHKCDVPSCINVDHLFLGTDAENAADRNAKGRQSRGVKHVATWLTDKWRKAIPRGAARINAKLSEPDVLAIRSRTSSQRAIAVEFGVSQRLIGQIKRCERWTHV
;
A
#
# COMPACT_ATOMS: atom_id res chain seq x y z
N MET A 1 -34.89 9.82 18.28
CA MET A 1 -35.02 11.00 17.39
C MET A 1 -33.62 11.40 16.91
N ALA A 2 -33.42 11.51 15.61
CA ALA A 2 -32.17 11.99 15.08
C ALA A 2 -31.96 13.47 15.45
N SER A 3 -30.72 13.85 15.81
CA SER A 3 -30.42 15.25 16.11
C SER A 3 -30.39 16.06 14.80
N ALA A 4 -30.64 17.38 14.87
CA ALA A 4 -30.54 18.28 13.71
C ALA A 4 -29.20 18.16 12.97
N ALA A 5 -28.11 17.89 13.70
CA ALA A 5 -26.77 17.63 13.13
C ALA A 5 -26.70 16.31 12.35
N SER A 6 -27.45 15.28 12.74
CA SER A 6 -27.56 14.02 12.00
C SER A 6 -28.33 14.20 10.70
N GLU A 7 -29.42 14.94 10.72
CA GLU A 7 -30.24 15.22 9.54
C GLU A 7 -29.48 16.04 8.48
N SER A 8 -28.73 17.06 8.90
CA SER A 8 -27.87 17.82 7.97
C SER A 8 -26.78 16.97 7.34
N THR A 9 -26.22 16.00 8.09
CA THR A 9 -25.20 15.08 7.58
C THR A 9 -25.80 14.08 6.57
N LEU A 10 -27.00 13.56 6.82
CA LEU A 10 -27.71 12.68 5.88
C LEU A 10 -27.99 13.40 4.56
N LYS A 11 -28.56 14.59 4.59
CA LYS A 11 -28.78 15.43 3.38
C LYS A 11 -27.49 15.70 2.61
N TYR A 12 -26.39 15.96 3.34
CA TYR A 12 -25.06 16.12 2.73
C TYR A 12 -24.61 14.85 1.99
N LEU A 13 -24.79 13.68 2.57
CA LEU A 13 -24.40 12.38 1.99
C LEU A 13 -25.30 12.03 0.81
N GLU A 14 -26.63 12.16 0.92
CA GLU A 14 -27.60 11.88 -0.12
C GLU A 14 -27.35 12.72 -1.38
N SER A 15 -27.10 14.03 -1.22
CA SER A 15 -26.85 14.92 -2.36
C SER A 15 -25.55 14.60 -3.14
N ARG A 16 -24.71 13.70 -2.64
CA ARG A 16 -23.38 13.35 -3.20
C ARG A 16 -23.20 11.88 -3.44
N SER A 17 -24.29 11.13 -3.42
CA SER A 17 -24.28 9.68 -3.66
C SER A 17 -25.40 9.29 -4.63
N ILE A 18 -25.30 8.10 -5.19
CA ILE A 18 -26.29 7.54 -6.08
C ILE A 18 -26.61 6.10 -5.67
N PRO A 19 -27.89 5.69 -5.66
CA PRO A 19 -28.24 4.30 -5.45
C PRO A 19 -27.84 3.45 -6.67
N GLU A 20 -27.26 2.27 -6.38
CA GLU A 20 -26.97 1.24 -7.38
C GLU A 20 -28.03 0.14 -7.25
N PRO A 21 -28.97 -0.01 -8.22
CA PRO A 21 -30.17 -0.81 -8.04
C PRO A 21 -29.91 -2.33 -8.01
N ASN A 22 -28.82 -2.82 -8.61
CA ASN A 22 -28.56 -4.25 -8.68
C ASN A 22 -28.02 -4.82 -7.36
N SER A 23 -27.16 -4.07 -6.68
CA SER A 23 -26.54 -4.50 -5.43
C SER A 23 -27.20 -3.85 -4.20
N GLY A 24 -28.03 -2.83 -4.38
CA GLY A 24 -28.56 -2.02 -3.30
C GLY A 24 -27.52 -1.11 -2.61
N CYS A 25 -26.32 -1.00 -3.17
CA CYS A 25 -25.32 -0.08 -2.67
C CYS A 25 -25.74 1.37 -2.92
N ILE A 26 -25.36 2.26 -2.01
CA ILE A 26 -25.41 3.72 -2.22
C ILE A 26 -23.97 4.18 -2.41
N LEU A 27 -23.63 4.57 -3.63
CA LEU A 27 -22.25 4.85 -4.02
C LEU A 27 -21.91 6.32 -3.82
N TRP A 28 -20.83 6.60 -3.09
CA TRP A 28 -20.28 7.93 -2.92
C TRP A 28 -19.63 8.44 -4.22
N LEU A 29 -20.03 9.63 -4.69
CA LEU A 29 -19.60 10.18 -5.98
C LEU A 29 -18.49 11.23 -5.89
N GLN A 30 -18.07 11.61 -4.68
CA GLN A 30 -17.03 12.59 -4.49
C GLN A 30 -15.65 11.91 -4.35
N PHE A 31 -14.70 12.62 -3.78
CA PHE A 31 -13.32 12.15 -3.61
C PHE A 31 -13.28 10.77 -2.91
N VAL A 32 -12.49 9.86 -3.49
CA VAL A 32 -12.14 8.56 -2.92
C VAL A 32 -10.63 8.49 -2.66
N ASP A 33 -10.25 7.76 -1.62
CA ASP A 33 -8.84 7.53 -1.34
C ASP A 33 -8.22 6.46 -2.25
N ARG A 34 -6.93 6.19 -2.09
CA ARG A 34 -6.19 5.19 -2.90
C ARG A 34 -6.70 3.76 -2.74
N TRP A 35 -7.52 3.47 -1.74
CA TRP A 35 -8.13 2.17 -1.50
C TRP A 35 -9.61 2.12 -1.94
N GLY A 36 -10.12 3.21 -2.52
CA GLY A 36 -11.48 3.32 -3.00
C GLY A 36 -12.51 3.75 -1.95
N TYR A 37 -12.08 4.10 -0.73
CA TYR A 37 -13.00 4.59 0.29
C TYR A 37 -13.43 6.02 0.00
N GLY A 38 -14.75 6.25 0.04
CA GLY A 38 -15.30 7.59 -0.04
C GLY A 38 -14.86 8.47 1.12
N ILE A 39 -14.45 9.70 0.83
CA ILE A 39 -14.05 10.70 1.83
C ILE A 39 -15.01 11.88 1.76
N GLY A 40 -15.73 12.13 2.84
CA GLY A 40 -16.55 13.31 3.06
C GLY A 40 -15.87 14.32 3.97
N THR A 41 -16.44 15.52 4.05
CA THR A 41 -15.96 16.58 4.95
C THR A 41 -17.11 16.97 5.87
N ARG A 42 -16.84 16.99 7.17
CA ARG A 42 -17.75 17.52 8.18
C ARG A 42 -16.97 18.40 9.16
N ASP A 43 -17.47 19.58 9.44
CA ASP A 43 -16.83 20.55 10.34
C ASP A 43 -15.36 20.82 9.97
N CYS A 44 -15.08 20.98 8.67
CA CYS A 44 -13.74 21.16 8.10
C CYS A 44 -12.78 19.97 8.31
N VAL A 45 -13.27 18.82 8.81
CA VAL A 45 -12.49 17.61 9.03
C VAL A 45 -12.88 16.54 7.99
N ARG A 46 -11.87 15.85 7.44
CA ARG A 46 -12.07 14.73 6.52
C ARG A 46 -12.45 13.47 7.28
N TRP A 47 -13.53 12.84 6.84
CA TRP A 47 -14.03 11.59 7.40
C TRP A 47 -14.30 10.58 6.31
N PRO A 48 -14.07 9.28 6.54
CA PRO A 48 -14.61 8.25 5.66
C PRO A 48 -16.15 8.37 5.56
N ALA A 49 -16.67 8.44 4.34
CA ALA A 49 -18.09 8.72 4.08
C ALA A 49 -19.01 7.66 4.72
N HIS A 50 -18.63 6.37 4.67
CA HIS A 50 -19.37 5.28 5.32
C HIS A 50 -19.44 5.43 6.85
N ARG A 51 -18.40 6.01 7.49
CA ARG A 51 -18.45 6.31 8.94
C ARG A 51 -19.36 7.48 9.25
N LEU A 52 -19.40 8.50 8.38
CA LEU A 52 -20.36 9.61 8.51
C LEU A 52 -21.80 9.10 8.39
N ALA A 53 -22.06 8.21 7.42
CA ALA A 53 -23.37 7.58 7.23
C ALA A 53 -23.78 6.79 8.47
N TRP A 54 -22.88 5.96 8.99
CA TRP A 54 -23.12 5.21 10.22
C TRP A 54 -23.47 6.13 11.41
N ILE A 55 -22.64 7.14 11.65
CA ILE A 55 -22.83 8.05 12.79
C ILE A 55 -24.15 8.83 12.67
N ALA A 56 -24.51 9.26 11.47
CA ALA A 56 -25.72 10.02 11.22
C ALA A 56 -26.99 9.18 11.43
N GLU A 57 -26.98 7.89 11.10
CA GLU A 57 -28.16 7.02 11.13
C GLU A 57 -28.24 6.15 12.39
N ARG A 58 -27.10 5.57 12.82
CA ARG A 58 -27.01 4.60 13.92
C ARG A 58 -26.40 5.18 15.20
N GLY A 59 -25.83 6.38 15.13
CA GLY A 59 -25.18 7.03 16.26
C GLY A 59 -23.67 6.76 16.38
N PRO A 60 -23.06 7.13 17.52
CA PRO A 60 -21.62 7.10 17.69
C PRO A 60 -21.05 5.69 17.58
N ILE A 61 -19.84 5.59 17.03
CA ILE A 61 -19.08 4.34 16.90
C ILE A 61 -18.39 4.07 18.24
N PRO A 62 -18.67 2.95 18.93
CA PRO A 62 -18.01 2.59 20.17
C PRO A 62 -16.49 2.46 20.01
N THR A 63 -15.77 2.78 21.07
CA THR A 63 -14.31 2.65 21.10
C THR A 63 -13.89 1.21 20.84
N GLY A 64 -12.89 1.03 19.98
CA GLY A 64 -12.37 -0.32 19.60
C GLY A 64 -13.12 -0.99 18.45
N LEU A 65 -14.26 -0.44 18.01
CA LEU A 65 -15.00 -0.95 16.86
C LEU A 65 -14.72 -0.13 15.59
N LYS A 66 -14.81 -0.80 14.46
CA LYS A 66 -14.67 -0.22 13.12
C LYS A 66 -15.93 -0.45 12.32
N VAL A 67 -16.26 0.50 11.44
CA VAL A 67 -17.35 0.32 10.48
C VAL A 67 -16.77 -0.44 9.29
N CYS A 68 -17.33 -1.61 9.02
CA CYS A 68 -16.90 -2.55 7.98
C CYS A 68 -18.01 -2.73 6.95
N HIS A 69 -17.65 -3.12 5.71
CA HIS A 69 -18.61 -3.37 4.62
C HIS A 69 -18.92 -4.86 4.51
N LYS A 70 -20.23 -5.20 4.47
CA LYS A 70 -20.70 -6.54 4.09
C LYS A 70 -20.61 -6.75 2.57
N CYS A 71 -20.88 -5.70 1.79
CA CYS A 71 -20.93 -5.71 0.33
C CYS A 71 -19.56 -5.63 -0.35
N ASP A 72 -18.48 -5.39 0.39
CA ASP A 72 -17.11 -5.28 -0.11
C ASP A 72 -16.86 -4.12 -1.10
N VAL A 73 -17.77 -3.17 -1.17
CA VAL A 73 -17.67 -1.96 -1.99
C VAL A 73 -17.19 -0.80 -1.11
N PRO A 74 -15.93 -0.35 -1.19
CA PRO A 74 -15.37 0.65 -0.28
C PRO A 74 -16.06 2.03 -0.37
N SER A 75 -16.62 2.38 -1.54
CA SER A 75 -17.36 3.63 -1.75
C SER A 75 -18.82 3.57 -1.32
N CYS A 76 -19.32 2.41 -0.88
CA CYS A 76 -20.69 2.26 -0.43
C CYS A 76 -20.91 2.98 0.91
N ILE A 77 -21.99 3.76 1.00
CA ILE A 77 -22.42 4.44 2.22
C ILE A 77 -23.77 3.93 2.75
N ASN A 78 -24.34 2.89 2.13
CA ASN A 78 -25.59 2.29 2.60
C ASN A 78 -25.35 1.62 3.96
N VAL A 79 -26.05 2.10 4.99
CA VAL A 79 -25.85 1.67 6.38
C VAL A 79 -26.28 0.22 6.61
N ASP A 80 -27.21 -0.32 5.82
CA ASP A 80 -27.60 -1.72 5.88
C ASP A 80 -26.51 -2.66 5.34
N HIS A 81 -25.60 -2.14 4.52
CA HIS A 81 -24.40 -2.83 4.03
C HIS A 81 -23.20 -2.69 4.96
N LEU A 82 -23.35 -1.97 6.07
CA LEU A 82 -22.30 -1.75 7.06
C LEU A 82 -22.55 -2.59 8.32
N PHE A 83 -21.51 -2.81 9.06
CA PHE A 83 -21.57 -3.39 10.40
C PHE A 83 -20.41 -2.88 11.27
N LEU A 84 -20.59 -2.93 12.60
CA LEU A 84 -19.50 -2.69 13.52
C LEU A 84 -18.78 -4.00 13.82
N GLY A 85 -17.48 -3.97 13.75
CA GLY A 85 -16.66 -5.13 14.06
C GLY A 85 -15.30 -4.74 14.61
N THR A 86 -14.70 -5.65 15.36
CA THR A 86 -13.31 -5.59 15.80
C THR A 86 -12.35 -5.89 14.65
N ASP A 87 -11.06 -5.65 14.85
CA ASP A 87 -10.03 -6.05 13.87
C ASP A 87 -10.03 -7.56 13.60
N ALA A 88 -10.30 -8.36 14.63
CA ALA A 88 -10.37 -9.81 14.50
C ALA A 88 -11.57 -10.27 13.65
N GLU A 89 -12.76 -9.68 13.88
CA GLU A 89 -13.96 -9.97 13.10
C GLU A 89 -13.83 -9.52 11.63
N ASN A 90 -13.25 -8.35 11.40
CA ASN A 90 -12.97 -7.88 10.04
C ASN A 90 -11.94 -8.77 9.33
N ALA A 91 -10.95 -9.28 10.07
CA ALA A 91 -10.00 -10.25 9.52
C ALA A 91 -10.67 -11.60 9.21
N ALA A 92 -11.57 -12.06 10.08
CA ALA A 92 -12.33 -13.29 9.89
C ALA A 92 -13.26 -13.19 8.66
N ASP A 93 -14.00 -12.09 8.50
CA ASP A 93 -14.85 -11.81 7.32
C ASP A 93 -14.02 -11.83 6.03
N ARG A 94 -12.89 -11.12 6.03
CA ARG A 94 -11.96 -11.14 4.89
C ARG A 94 -11.48 -12.54 4.54
N ASN A 95 -11.21 -13.37 5.58
CA ASN A 95 -10.76 -14.76 5.41
C ASN A 95 -11.87 -15.64 4.85
N ALA A 96 -13.08 -15.54 5.40
CA ALA A 96 -14.25 -16.28 4.94
C ALA A 96 -14.58 -15.97 3.48
N LYS A 97 -14.43 -14.72 3.07
CA LYS A 97 -14.63 -14.26 1.68
C LYS A 97 -13.43 -14.54 0.76
N GLY A 98 -12.38 -15.21 1.21
CA GLY A 98 -11.19 -15.54 0.42
C GLY A 98 -10.37 -14.34 -0.06
N ARG A 99 -10.59 -13.16 0.52
CA ARG A 99 -9.92 -11.90 0.16
C ARG A 99 -8.58 -11.69 0.89
N GLN A 100 -8.09 -12.71 1.55
CA GLN A 100 -6.74 -12.67 2.06
C GLN A 100 -5.80 -12.37 0.90
N SER A 101 -4.92 -11.40 1.09
CA SER A 101 -3.64 -11.37 0.41
C SER A 101 -2.93 -12.68 0.79
N ARG A 102 -3.30 -13.78 0.14
CA ARG A 102 -2.47 -14.98 0.17
C ARG A 102 -1.17 -14.47 -0.38
N GLY A 103 -0.11 -14.48 0.46
CA GLY A 103 1.22 -14.06 0.02
C GLY A 103 1.44 -14.53 -1.39
N VAL A 104 0.84 -13.78 -2.29
CA VAL A 104 0.91 -14.06 -3.69
C VAL A 104 2.40 -13.98 -3.89
N LYS A 105 2.97 -15.10 -4.23
CA LYS A 105 4.01 -15.05 -5.23
C LYS A 105 3.36 -14.29 -6.38
N HIS A 106 3.27 -13.02 -6.19
CA HIS A 106 2.55 -12.07 -7.02
C HIS A 106 3.00 -12.35 -8.43
N VAL A 107 2.07 -12.31 -9.39
CA VAL A 107 2.45 -12.27 -10.81
C VAL A 107 3.66 -11.37 -11.01
N ALA A 108 3.84 -10.34 -10.19
CA ALA A 108 5.04 -9.55 -10.04
C ALA A 108 6.28 -10.30 -9.53
N THR A 109 6.24 -11.43 -8.81
CA THR A 109 7.49 -12.11 -8.40
C THR A 109 8.13 -12.86 -9.56
N TRP A 110 7.36 -13.55 -10.40
CA TRP A 110 7.96 -14.16 -11.59
C TRP A 110 8.29 -13.12 -12.68
N LEU A 111 7.48 -12.02 -12.77
CA LEU A 111 7.84 -10.86 -13.59
C LEU A 111 9.09 -10.18 -13.04
N THR A 112 9.21 -9.99 -11.72
CA THR A 112 10.43 -9.44 -11.11
C THR A 112 11.63 -10.38 -11.27
N ASP A 113 11.46 -11.69 -11.24
CA ASP A 113 12.53 -12.65 -11.50
C ASP A 113 12.96 -12.64 -12.97
N LYS A 114 12.01 -12.54 -13.90
CA LYS A 114 12.30 -12.35 -15.32
C LYS A 114 13.05 -11.04 -15.57
N TRP A 115 12.56 -9.93 -14.99
CA TRP A 115 13.20 -8.61 -15.08
C TRP A 115 14.53 -8.56 -14.34
N ARG A 116 14.65 -9.21 -13.20
CA ARG A 116 15.90 -9.29 -12.42
C ARG A 116 16.98 -10.05 -13.18
N LYS A 117 16.61 -11.08 -13.93
CA LYS A 117 17.54 -11.81 -14.83
C LYS A 117 17.93 -10.98 -16.05
N ALA A 118 17.04 -10.12 -16.54
CA ALA A 118 17.26 -9.25 -17.70
C ALA A 118 18.04 -7.96 -17.36
N ILE A 119 18.18 -7.60 -16.08
CA ILE A 119 18.96 -6.43 -15.69
C ILE A 119 20.45 -6.71 -15.91
N PRO A 120 21.13 -5.91 -16.76
CA PRO A 120 22.56 -6.04 -16.94
C PRO A 120 23.31 -6.00 -15.61
N ARG A 121 24.27 -6.89 -15.42
CA ARG A 121 25.08 -6.98 -14.19
C ARG A 121 26.51 -6.57 -14.49
N GLY A 122 27.22 -6.17 -13.44
CA GLY A 122 28.63 -5.83 -13.56
C GLY A 122 28.88 -4.68 -14.54
N ALA A 123 29.89 -4.83 -15.37
CA ALA A 123 30.32 -3.83 -16.36
C ALA A 123 29.25 -3.53 -17.43
N ALA A 124 28.30 -4.43 -17.68
CA ALA A 124 27.22 -4.23 -18.65
C ALA A 124 26.17 -3.19 -18.22
N ARG A 125 26.21 -2.66 -17.00
CA ARG A 125 25.32 -1.57 -16.57
C ARG A 125 25.75 -0.26 -17.21
N ILE A 126 24.79 0.52 -17.74
CA ILE A 126 25.00 1.81 -18.42
C ILE A 126 25.86 2.81 -17.59
N ASN A 127 25.82 2.73 -16.27
CA ASN A 127 26.57 3.61 -15.36
C ASN A 127 27.56 2.82 -14.49
N ALA A 128 28.10 1.69 -14.98
CA ALA A 128 29.10 0.92 -14.26
C ALA A 128 30.39 1.74 -14.17
N LYS A 129 30.85 2.05 -12.95
CA LYS A 129 32.12 2.72 -12.70
C LYS A 129 33.31 1.75 -12.65
N LEU A 130 33.03 0.46 -12.56
CA LEU A 130 34.02 -0.61 -12.44
C LEU A 130 33.81 -1.64 -13.54
N SER A 131 34.88 -2.11 -14.08
CA SER A 131 34.94 -3.28 -14.99
C SER A 131 35.23 -4.57 -14.21
N GLU A 132 35.11 -5.73 -14.83
CA GLU A 132 35.48 -7.02 -14.23
C GLU A 132 36.97 -7.08 -13.83
N PRO A 133 37.93 -6.62 -14.68
CA PRO A 133 39.33 -6.53 -14.31
C PRO A 133 39.55 -5.66 -13.05
N ASP A 134 38.82 -4.52 -12.92
CA ASP A 134 38.95 -3.67 -11.73
C ASP A 134 38.50 -4.40 -10.47
N VAL A 135 37.45 -5.21 -10.57
CA VAL A 135 36.96 -6.01 -9.44
C VAL A 135 37.97 -7.07 -9.01
N LEU A 136 38.59 -7.75 -9.94
CA LEU A 136 39.67 -8.70 -9.64
C LEU A 136 40.89 -8.01 -9.02
N ALA A 137 41.28 -6.85 -9.56
CA ALA A 137 42.35 -6.04 -8.99
C ALA A 137 41.99 -5.57 -7.54
N ILE A 138 40.76 -5.14 -7.28
CA ILE A 138 40.30 -4.76 -5.93
C ILE A 138 40.39 -5.93 -4.96
N ARG A 139 40.04 -7.15 -5.41
CA ARG A 139 40.06 -8.34 -4.53
C ARG A 139 41.47 -8.77 -4.18
N SER A 140 42.42 -8.64 -5.09
CA SER A 140 43.84 -9.05 -4.88
C SER A 140 44.61 -8.03 -4.02
N ARG A 141 44.18 -6.77 -3.92
CA ARG A 141 44.91 -5.73 -3.21
C ARG A 141 44.83 -5.89 -1.71
N THR A 142 45.99 -5.68 -1.05
CA THR A 142 46.10 -5.70 0.44
C THR A 142 45.98 -4.33 1.06
N SER A 143 45.98 -3.25 0.27
CA SER A 143 45.83 -1.87 0.72
C SER A 143 44.54 -1.64 1.49
N SER A 144 44.46 -0.54 2.28
CA SER A 144 43.24 -0.19 3.01
C SER A 144 42.07 0.05 2.05
N GLN A 145 40.87 -0.32 2.49
CA GLN A 145 39.66 -0.13 1.67
C GLN A 145 39.45 1.35 1.29
N ARG A 146 39.89 2.28 2.15
CA ARG A 146 39.79 3.72 1.89
C ARG A 146 40.74 4.14 0.76
N ALA A 147 41.98 3.64 0.75
CA ALA A 147 42.93 3.93 -0.32
C ALA A 147 42.46 3.39 -1.67
N ILE A 148 41.98 2.15 -1.69
CA ILE A 148 41.40 1.52 -2.90
C ILE A 148 40.19 2.30 -3.40
N ALA A 149 39.33 2.76 -2.51
CA ALA A 149 38.12 3.52 -2.85
C ALA A 149 38.45 4.84 -3.55
N VAL A 150 39.49 5.54 -3.11
CA VAL A 150 39.97 6.78 -3.73
C VAL A 150 40.55 6.48 -5.13
N GLU A 151 41.36 5.45 -5.26
CA GLU A 151 41.99 5.06 -6.52
C GLU A 151 40.97 4.70 -7.62
N PHE A 152 39.93 3.94 -7.27
CA PHE A 152 38.89 3.52 -8.23
C PHE A 152 37.70 4.49 -8.29
N GLY A 153 37.72 5.62 -7.60
CA GLY A 153 36.66 6.64 -7.62
C GLY A 153 35.28 6.13 -7.12
N VAL A 154 35.29 5.21 -6.15
CA VAL A 154 34.09 4.57 -5.62
C VAL A 154 34.02 4.68 -4.09
N SER A 155 32.87 4.34 -3.50
CA SER A 155 32.74 4.41 -2.02
C SER A 155 33.50 3.27 -1.32
N GLN A 156 34.06 3.55 -0.14
CA GLN A 156 34.70 2.55 0.71
C GLN A 156 33.76 1.36 1.00
N ARG A 157 32.46 1.65 1.20
CA ARG A 157 31.43 0.61 1.41
C ARG A 157 31.37 -0.38 0.22
N LEU A 158 31.46 0.13 -1.00
CA LEU A 158 31.43 -0.71 -2.19
C LEU A 158 32.68 -1.61 -2.25
N ILE A 159 33.86 -1.09 -1.92
CA ILE A 159 35.09 -1.88 -1.83
C ILE A 159 34.95 -3.00 -0.80
N GLY A 160 34.39 -2.71 0.38
CA GLY A 160 34.11 -3.72 1.40
C GLY A 160 33.18 -4.83 0.90
N GLN A 161 32.11 -4.47 0.18
CA GLN A 161 31.17 -5.44 -0.38
C GLN A 161 31.81 -6.31 -1.48
N ILE A 162 32.68 -5.73 -2.32
CA ILE A 162 33.43 -6.46 -3.35
C ILE A 162 34.40 -7.46 -2.73
N LYS A 163 35.14 -7.03 -1.71
CA LYS A 163 36.09 -7.92 -1.02
C LYS A 163 35.43 -9.07 -0.26
N ARG A 164 34.21 -8.88 0.23
CA ARG A 164 33.40 -9.94 0.86
C ARG A 164 32.56 -10.75 -0.14
N CYS A 165 32.75 -10.52 -1.46
CA CYS A 165 31.98 -11.17 -2.53
C CYS A 165 30.45 -10.97 -2.43
N GLU A 166 29.96 -9.94 -1.71
CA GLU A 166 28.55 -9.55 -1.62
C GLU A 166 28.06 -8.85 -2.90
N ARG A 167 28.98 -8.25 -3.63
CA ARG A 167 28.77 -7.63 -4.95
C ARG A 167 29.69 -8.25 -5.98
N TRP A 168 29.26 -8.22 -7.25
CA TRP A 168 30.01 -8.82 -8.36
C TRP A 168 30.23 -10.34 -8.15
N THR A 169 29.18 -11.03 -7.72
CA THR A 169 29.23 -12.46 -7.40
C THR A 169 29.45 -13.37 -8.63
N HIS A 170 29.45 -12.80 -9.82
CA HIS A 170 29.64 -13.49 -11.09
C HIS A 170 31.11 -13.43 -11.62
N VAL A 171 31.96 -12.71 -10.88
CA VAL A 171 33.40 -12.57 -11.17
C VAL A 171 34.23 -13.22 -10.08
#